data_9178db94744f091982e9e1c30b11ca8f
#
_entry.id   9178db94744f091982e9e1c30b11ca8f
#
_cell.length_a   1.000
_cell.length_b   1.000
_cell.length_c   1.000
_cell.angle_alpha   90.00
_cell.angle_beta   90.00
_cell.angle_gamma   90.00
#
_symmetry.space_group_name_H-M   'P 1'
#
loop_
_entity.id
_entity.type
_entity.pdbx_description
1 polymer ?
#
loop_
_entity_poly.entity_id
_entity_poly.type
_entity_poly.pdbx_seq_one_letter_code
_entity_poly.pdbx_strand_id
1 'polypeptide(L)'
;MIEIKQVKTQDEVNYTFVEKLMHTAFPQEERRDTVQQREYSDNNPRFCNNIILENGNSIGMISYWTMGDFYYIEHFAIDPSLKNGGYENVCWK
;
A
#
# COMPACT_ATOMS: atom_id res chain seq x y z
N MET A 1 -1.74 -17.60 -3.57
CA MET A 1 -1.14 -17.22 -2.28
C MET A 1 -0.94 -15.71 -2.22
N ILE A 2 -1.32 -15.11 -1.11
CA ILE A 2 -1.19 -13.67 -0.91
C ILE A 2 0.18 -13.38 -0.29
N GLU A 3 0.86 -12.40 -0.83
CA GLU A 3 2.15 -11.95 -0.32
C GLU A 3 2.13 -10.44 -0.11
N ILE A 4 2.69 -9.97 0.99
CA ILE A 4 2.82 -8.54 1.28
C ILE A 4 4.32 -8.23 1.26
N LYS A 5 4.70 -7.29 0.41
CA LYS A 5 6.11 -6.98 0.19
C LYS A 5 6.35 -5.48 0.34
N GLN A 6 7.33 -5.11 1.15
CA GLN A 6 7.67 -3.70 1.33
C GLN A 6 8.26 -3.13 0.04
N VAL A 7 7.85 -1.90 -0.28
CA VAL A 7 8.34 -1.21 -1.47
C VAL A 7 9.02 0.09 -1.09
N LYS A 8 10.05 0.43 -1.86
CA LYS A 8 10.75 1.71 -1.76
C LYS A 8 10.83 2.30 -3.15
N THR A 9 11.20 3.58 -3.22
CA THR A 9 11.15 4.29 -4.51
C THR A 9 12.11 3.72 -5.55
N GLN A 10 13.17 3.04 -5.13
CA GLN A 10 14.10 2.42 -6.07
C GLN A 10 13.47 1.25 -6.82
N ASP A 11 12.42 0.64 -6.28
CA ASP A 11 11.64 -0.36 -7.00
C ASP A 11 10.55 0.38 -7.77
N GLU A 12 10.91 0.95 -8.90
CA GLU A 12 10.04 1.89 -9.62
C GLU A 12 8.72 1.25 -10.03
N VAL A 13 8.75 0.01 -10.49
CA VAL A 13 7.56 -0.66 -10.99
C VAL A 13 6.54 -0.84 -9.87
N ASN A 14 6.96 -1.45 -8.78
CA ASN A 14 6.05 -1.74 -7.68
C ASN A 14 5.64 -0.48 -6.92
N TYR A 15 6.60 0.45 -6.73
CA TYR A 15 6.27 1.69 -6.05
C TYR A 15 5.26 2.52 -6.85
N THR A 16 5.42 2.56 -8.17
CA THR A 16 4.49 3.29 -9.03
C THR A 16 3.08 2.72 -8.91
N PHE A 17 2.96 1.40 -8.88
CA PHE A 17 1.65 0.77 -8.71
C PHE A 17 1.00 1.21 -7.39
N VAL A 18 1.75 1.14 -6.31
CA VAL A 18 1.25 1.51 -4.97
C VAL A 18 0.86 2.98 -4.92
N GLU A 19 1.70 3.85 -5.48
CA GLU A 19 1.44 5.28 -5.46
C GLU A 19 0.19 5.63 -6.26
N LYS A 20 0.06 5.06 -7.45
CA LYS A 20 -1.11 5.31 -8.29
C LYS A 20 -2.39 4.79 -7.62
N LEU A 21 -2.32 3.62 -7.03
CA LEU A 21 -3.48 3.06 -6.36
C LEU A 21 -3.90 3.93 -5.18
N MET A 22 -2.94 4.42 -4.41
CA MET A 22 -3.25 5.29 -3.29
C MET A 22 -3.92 6.58 -3.77
N HIS A 23 -3.43 7.16 -4.88
CA HIS A 23 -4.03 8.37 -5.42
C HIS A 23 -5.44 8.14 -5.95
N THR A 24 -5.71 6.93 -6.43
CA THR A 24 -7.03 6.58 -6.94
C THR A 24 -8.01 6.31 -5.80
N ALA A 25 -7.55 5.64 -4.76
CA ALA A 25 -8.43 5.15 -3.69
C ALA A 25 -8.71 6.18 -2.60
N PHE A 26 -7.82 7.17 -2.42
CA PHE A 26 -7.94 8.13 -1.33
C PHE A 26 -7.88 9.55 -1.85
N PRO A 27 -8.76 10.46 -1.34
CA PRO A 27 -8.71 11.87 -1.76
C PRO A 27 -7.45 12.56 -1.23
N GLN A 28 -7.12 13.68 -1.84
CA GLN A 28 -5.89 14.40 -1.54
C GLN A 28 -5.79 14.76 -0.05
N GLU A 29 -6.89 15.11 0.59
CA GLU A 29 -6.86 15.50 2.00
C GLU A 29 -6.59 14.33 2.94
N GLU A 30 -6.66 13.09 2.43
CA GLU A 30 -6.35 11.90 3.24
C GLU A 30 -4.96 11.36 2.95
N ARG A 31 -4.21 12.01 2.08
CA ARG A 31 -2.87 11.60 1.71
C ARG A 31 -1.86 12.67 2.12
N ARG A 32 -0.69 12.24 2.55
CA ARG A 32 0.37 13.21 2.73
C ARG A 32 0.96 13.58 1.38
N ASP A 33 1.73 14.65 1.36
CA ASP A 33 2.43 15.11 0.17
C ASP A 33 3.25 13.98 -0.46
N THR A 34 3.29 13.92 -1.79
CA THR A 34 3.97 12.85 -2.52
C THR A 34 5.45 12.76 -2.17
N VAL A 35 6.12 13.89 -2.04
CA VAL A 35 7.55 13.92 -1.68
C VAL A 35 7.74 13.34 -0.28
N GLN A 36 6.88 13.72 0.66
CA GLN A 36 6.97 13.22 2.03
C GLN A 36 6.65 11.72 2.09
N GLN A 37 5.69 11.28 1.31
CA GLN A 37 5.34 9.85 1.26
C GLN A 37 6.53 9.02 0.78
N ARG A 38 7.23 9.50 -0.23
CA ARG A 38 8.42 8.82 -0.74
C ARG A 38 9.54 8.79 0.29
N GLU A 39 9.73 9.93 0.96
CA GLU A 39 10.74 10.03 2.01
C GLU A 39 10.47 9.02 3.13
N TYR A 40 9.23 8.94 3.57
CA TYR A 40 8.86 8.00 4.63
C TYR A 40 9.04 6.55 4.17
N SER A 41 8.65 6.25 2.94
CA SER A 41 8.79 4.89 2.41
C SER A 41 10.24 4.45 2.36
N ASP A 42 11.14 5.37 2.04
CA ASP A 42 12.55 5.05 1.87
C ASP A 42 13.33 5.05 3.18
N ASN A 43 13.02 5.99 4.07
CA ASN A 43 13.93 6.30 5.17
C ASN A 43 13.35 6.19 6.57
N ASN A 44 12.03 6.14 6.72
CA ASN A 44 11.45 6.09 8.07
C ASN A 44 11.35 4.62 8.52
N PRO A 45 12.11 4.23 9.56
CA PRO A 45 12.15 2.82 9.96
C PRO A 45 10.84 2.29 10.54
N ARG A 46 9.93 3.18 10.93
CA ARG A 46 8.65 2.75 11.49
C ARG A 46 7.53 2.71 10.48
N PHE A 47 7.75 3.28 9.31
CA PHE A 47 6.72 3.33 8.27
C PHE A 47 7.00 2.24 7.24
N CYS A 48 5.97 1.42 6.97
CA CYS A 48 6.07 0.37 5.97
C CYS A 48 5.02 0.59 4.90
N ASN A 49 5.49 0.82 3.68
CA ASN A 49 4.62 0.94 2.51
C ASN A 49 4.77 -0.35 1.72
N ASN A 50 3.67 -1.05 1.48
CA ASN A 50 3.73 -2.40 0.95
C ASN A 50 2.81 -2.58 -0.24
N ILE A 51 3.24 -3.45 -1.16
CA ILE A 51 2.40 -3.92 -2.25
C ILE A 51 1.84 -5.28 -1.83
N ILE A 52 0.60 -5.54 -2.24
CA ILE A 52 -0.04 -6.83 -2.01
C ILE A 52 -0.06 -7.57 -3.34
N LEU A 53 0.47 -8.79 -3.32
CA LEU A 53 0.58 -9.63 -4.50
C LEU A 53 -0.20 -10.91 -4.31
N GLU A 54 -0.85 -11.35 -5.38
CA GLU A 54 -1.44 -12.68 -5.39
C GLU A 54 -0.84 -13.45 -6.56
N ASN A 55 -0.13 -14.52 -6.24
CA ASN A 55 0.56 -15.35 -7.24
C ASN A 55 1.43 -14.52 -8.18
N GLY A 56 2.10 -13.50 -7.61
CA GLY A 56 2.97 -12.62 -8.36
C GLY A 56 2.28 -11.45 -9.03
N ASN A 57 0.95 -11.36 -8.95
CA ASN A 57 0.20 -10.26 -9.57
C ASN A 57 -0.10 -9.18 -8.55
N SER A 58 0.12 -7.92 -8.94
CA SER A 58 -0.14 -6.77 -8.07
C SER A 58 -1.63 -6.55 -7.93
N ILE A 59 -2.16 -6.67 -6.71
CA ILE A 59 -3.60 -6.53 -6.47
C ILE A 59 -3.96 -5.40 -5.51
N GLY A 60 -3.03 -4.89 -4.73
CA GLY A 60 -3.37 -3.85 -3.78
C GLY A 60 -2.17 -3.29 -3.06
N MET A 61 -2.45 -2.47 -2.05
CA MET A 61 -1.40 -1.87 -1.22
C MET A 61 -1.87 -1.79 0.23
N ILE A 62 -0.91 -1.79 1.14
CA ILE A 62 -1.18 -1.53 2.55
C ILE A 62 0.01 -0.80 3.14
N SER A 63 -0.25 0.31 3.83
CA SER A 63 0.80 1.04 4.52
C SER A 63 0.46 1.10 6.00
N TYR A 64 1.48 0.91 6.84
CA TYR A 64 1.26 0.90 8.27
C TYR A 64 2.48 1.42 9.02
N TRP A 65 2.25 1.78 10.28
CA TRP A 65 3.29 2.21 11.21
C TRP A 65 3.48 1.15 12.27
N THR A 66 4.73 0.88 12.62
CA THR A 66 5.02 0.01 13.77
C THR A 66 5.09 0.88 15.00
N MET A 67 4.20 0.63 15.95
CA MET A 67 4.02 1.50 17.12
C MET A 67 4.39 0.78 18.41
N GLY A 68 5.49 0.04 18.38
CA GLY A 68 5.90 -0.70 19.57
C GLY A 68 5.12 -1.98 19.71
N ASP A 69 4.07 -1.97 20.51
CA ASP A 69 3.28 -3.17 20.77
C ASP A 69 2.21 -3.46 19.74
N PHE A 70 1.97 -2.53 18.79
CA PHE A 70 0.89 -2.70 17.83
C PHE A 70 1.27 -2.05 16.51
N TYR A 71 0.45 -2.32 15.49
CA TYR A 71 0.58 -1.72 14.16
C TYR A 71 -0.59 -0.79 13.92
N TYR A 72 -0.31 0.37 13.30
CA TYR A 72 -1.35 1.31 12.90
C TYR A 72 -1.44 1.32 11.39
N ILE A 73 -2.53 0.77 10.84
CA ILE A 73 -2.76 0.75 9.40
C ILE A 73 -3.25 2.11 8.96
N GLU A 74 -2.50 2.76 8.09
CA GLU A 74 -2.85 4.09 7.61
C GLU A 74 -3.66 4.05 6.33
N HIS A 75 -3.24 3.23 5.37
CA HIS A 75 -3.95 3.11 4.09
C HIS A 75 -3.98 1.65 3.67
N PHE A 76 -5.12 1.24 3.14
CA PHE A 76 -5.29 -0.11 2.61
C PHE A 76 -6.27 -0.06 1.46
N ALA A 77 -5.88 -0.57 0.30
CA ALA A 77 -6.73 -0.55 -0.88
C ALA A 77 -6.44 -1.72 -1.79
N ILE A 78 -7.49 -2.22 -2.44
CA ILE A 78 -7.38 -3.24 -3.48
C ILE A 78 -7.68 -2.53 -4.80
N ASP A 79 -6.97 -2.93 -5.86
CA ASP A 79 -7.17 -2.38 -7.19
C ASP A 79 -8.64 -2.49 -7.58
N PRO A 80 -9.32 -1.37 -7.85
CA PRO A 80 -10.76 -1.40 -8.13
C PRO A 80 -11.13 -2.27 -9.33
N SER A 81 -10.21 -2.48 -10.25
CA SER A 81 -10.49 -3.35 -11.39
C SER A 81 -10.66 -4.81 -10.99
N LEU A 82 -10.30 -5.16 -9.77
CA LEU A 82 -10.35 -6.53 -9.27
C LEU A 82 -11.51 -6.77 -8.30
N LYS A 83 -12.38 -5.79 -8.09
CA LYS A 83 -13.48 -5.93 -7.14
C LYS A 83 -14.39 -7.10 -7.49
N ASN A 84 -14.63 -7.31 -8.77
CA ASN A 84 -15.50 -8.40 -9.20
C ASN A 84 -14.86 -9.78 -9.01
N GLY A 85 -13.58 -9.80 -8.64
CA GLY A 85 -12.90 -11.04 -8.32
C GLY A 85 -13.05 -11.49 -6.86
N GLY A 86 -13.81 -10.75 -6.06
CA GLY A 86 -14.08 -11.13 -4.69
C GLY A 86 -13.05 -10.70 -3.67
N TYR A 87 -12.05 -9.94 -4.06
CA TYR A 87 -10.98 -9.53 -3.14
C TYR A 87 -11.47 -8.63 -2.02
N GLU A 88 -12.46 -7.82 -2.29
CA GLU A 88 -12.98 -6.91 -1.26
C GLU A 88 -13.59 -7.67 -0.10
N ASN A 89 -14.10 -8.87 -0.35
CA ASN A 89 -14.68 -9.69 0.72
C ASN A 89 -13.61 -10.35 1.57
N VAL A 90 -12.44 -10.56 1.00
CA VAL A 90 -11.33 -11.19 1.72
C VAL A 90 -10.62 -10.20 2.61
N CYS A 91 -10.45 -8.97 2.15
CA CYS A 91 -9.55 -8.02 2.77
C CYS A 91 -10.17 -7.16 3.85
N TRP A 92 -11.48 -7.06 3.89
CA TRP A 92 -12.13 -6.10 4.77
C TRP A 92 -12.40 -6.61 6.16
N LYS A 93 -12.16 -7.83 6.40
CA LYS A 93 -12.41 -8.38 7.72
C LYS A 93 -11.12 -8.59 8.44
#